data_0360e21cfb4b6c211063fb470355dbc6
#
_entry.id   0360e21cfb4b6c211063fb470355dbc6
#
_cell.length_a   1.000
_cell.length_b   1.000
_cell.length_c   1.000
_cell.angle_alpha   90.00
_cell.angle_beta   90.00
_cell.angle_gamma   90.00
#
_symmetry.space_group_name_H-M   'P 1'
#
loop_
_entity.id
_entity.type
_entity.pdbx_description
1 polymer ?
#
loop_
_entity_poly.entity_id
_entity_poly.type
_entity_poly.pdbx_seq_one_letter_code
_entity_poly.pdbx_strand_id
1 'polypeptide(L)'
;MPHENPFLILAPKKPPVFDQHLTPVTVSEGDSLKLSCHVQGSEPIRIQWLKAGREIKPSDRCSFSFANGTAVLELKDVAKADAGDYVCKASNVAGSDTSKSKVTIKGTDTSKLLFGLSQLLVFICLFAYYNLSKNGIRFLELSVTAPLQFIVSLL
;
A
#
# COMPACT_ATOMS: atom_id res chain seq x y z
N MET A 1 5.01 7.02 -60.04
CA MET A 1 5.26 5.74 -59.34
C MET A 1 6.25 6.06 -58.26
N PRO A 2 5.85 6.07 -56.97
CA PRO A 2 6.83 6.22 -55.89
C PRO A 2 7.65 4.93 -55.85
N HIS A 3 8.94 5.06 -56.00
CA HIS A 3 9.88 3.98 -55.77
C HIS A 3 9.89 3.68 -54.28
N GLU A 4 9.17 2.63 -53.87
CA GLU A 4 9.32 2.05 -52.52
C GLU A 4 10.76 1.56 -52.41
N ASN A 5 11.48 2.12 -51.47
CA ASN A 5 12.84 1.73 -51.15
C ASN A 5 12.81 0.32 -50.54
N PRO A 6 13.28 -0.75 -51.23
CA PRO A 6 13.19 -2.13 -50.73
C PRO A 6 14.15 -2.42 -49.56
N PHE A 7 14.91 -1.43 -49.11
CA PHE A 7 15.85 -1.54 -48.00
C PHE A 7 15.41 -0.84 -46.71
N LEU A 8 14.11 -0.70 -46.47
CA LEU A 8 13.67 -0.34 -45.12
C LEU A 8 13.85 -1.56 -44.19
N ILE A 9 15.09 -1.80 -43.78
CA ILE A 9 15.41 -2.80 -42.73
C ILE A 9 14.80 -2.24 -41.44
N LEU A 10 13.61 -2.71 -41.10
CA LEU A 10 13.04 -2.49 -39.77
C LEU A 10 14.04 -3.01 -38.75
N ALA A 11 14.58 -2.13 -37.91
CA ALA A 11 15.49 -2.51 -36.84
C ALA A 11 14.85 -3.64 -36.00
N PRO A 12 15.61 -4.68 -35.65
CA PRO A 12 15.06 -5.81 -34.90
C PRO A 12 14.48 -5.31 -33.57
N LYS A 13 13.25 -5.73 -33.29
CA LYS A 13 12.60 -5.38 -32.03
C LYS A 13 13.31 -6.03 -30.86
N LYS A 14 13.56 -5.25 -29.80
CA LYS A 14 14.19 -5.73 -28.58
C LYS A 14 13.13 -6.26 -27.60
N PRO A 15 13.33 -7.41 -26.97
CA PRO A 15 12.45 -7.90 -25.93
C PRO A 15 12.46 -6.97 -24.71
N PRO A 16 11.39 -6.96 -23.89
CA PRO A 16 11.38 -6.23 -22.63
C PRO A 16 12.42 -6.79 -21.66
N VAL A 17 13.07 -5.91 -20.91
CA VAL A 17 14.01 -6.25 -19.85
C VAL A 17 13.76 -5.28 -18.68
N PHE A 18 13.61 -5.82 -17.47
CA PHE A 18 13.51 -4.99 -16.27
C PHE A 18 14.91 -4.53 -15.85
N ASP A 19 15.15 -3.24 -15.92
CA ASP A 19 16.35 -2.58 -15.39
C ASP A 19 16.18 -2.14 -13.93
N GLN A 20 14.91 -1.92 -13.49
CA GLN A 20 14.55 -1.75 -12.09
C GLN A 20 13.49 -2.79 -11.72
N HIS A 21 13.90 -3.73 -10.88
CA HIS A 21 13.01 -4.79 -10.39
C HIS A 21 12.13 -4.30 -9.24
N LEU A 22 11.01 -4.99 -9.06
CA LEU A 22 10.18 -4.86 -7.85
C LEU A 22 11.01 -5.20 -6.61
N THR A 23 10.80 -4.44 -5.54
CA THR A 23 11.43 -4.67 -4.24
C THR A 23 10.41 -5.22 -3.24
N PRO A 24 10.83 -6.07 -2.28
CA PRO A 24 9.95 -6.49 -1.20
C PRO A 24 9.45 -5.29 -0.40
N VAL A 25 8.16 -5.28 -0.08
CA VAL A 25 7.51 -4.18 0.63
C VAL A 25 6.73 -4.72 1.83
N THR A 26 6.81 -3.99 2.93
CA THR A 26 6.00 -4.25 4.13
C THR A 26 5.14 -3.02 4.40
N VAL A 27 3.84 -3.22 4.49
CA VAL A 27 2.85 -2.18 4.79
C VAL A 27 1.95 -2.62 5.94
N SER A 28 1.31 -1.66 6.60
CA SER A 28 0.32 -1.95 7.64
C SER A 28 -1.07 -2.17 7.02
N GLU A 29 -1.90 -2.96 7.67
CA GLU A 29 -3.30 -3.14 7.28
C GLU A 29 -4.03 -1.79 7.29
N GLY A 30 -4.82 -1.49 6.24
CA GLY A 30 -5.51 -0.22 6.04
C GLY A 30 -4.69 0.84 5.32
N ASP A 31 -3.37 0.65 5.15
CA ASP A 31 -2.52 1.56 4.38
C ASP A 31 -2.67 1.34 2.87
N SER A 32 -1.96 2.14 2.08
CA SER A 32 -1.84 1.94 0.64
C SER A 32 -0.52 1.26 0.28
N LEU A 33 -0.59 0.31 -0.63
CA LEU A 33 0.55 -0.38 -1.23
C LEU A 33 0.85 0.23 -2.59
N LYS A 34 2.12 0.52 -2.84
CA LYS A 34 2.61 0.94 -4.15
C LYS A 34 3.80 0.07 -4.56
N LEU A 35 3.67 -0.59 -5.71
CA LEU A 35 4.74 -1.34 -6.34
C LEU A 35 5.11 -0.64 -7.65
N SER A 36 6.40 -0.44 -7.89
CA SER A 36 6.90 0.17 -9.12
C SER A 36 8.10 -0.59 -9.65
N CYS A 37 8.18 -0.70 -10.96
CA CYS A 37 9.32 -1.27 -11.68
C CYS A 37 9.51 -0.52 -12.99
N HIS A 38 10.73 -0.57 -13.53
CA HIS A 38 11.04 0.04 -14.81
C HIS A 38 11.49 -1.04 -15.81
N VAL A 39 10.97 -0.94 -17.03
CA VAL A 39 11.23 -1.89 -18.11
C VAL A 39 11.67 -1.14 -19.36
N GLN A 40 12.66 -1.67 -20.04
CA GLN A 40 13.14 -1.20 -21.33
C GLN A 40 12.83 -2.25 -22.40
N GLY A 41 12.60 -1.78 -23.62
CA GLY A 41 12.32 -2.65 -24.78
C GLY A 41 11.69 -1.88 -25.92
N SER A 42 11.42 -2.58 -27.01
CA SER A 42 10.73 -1.96 -28.15
C SER A 42 9.23 -1.91 -27.91
N GLU A 43 8.63 -0.75 -28.16
CA GLU A 43 7.18 -0.57 -28.08
C GLU A 43 6.43 -1.33 -29.23
N PRO A 44 5.18 -1.73 -29.03
CA PRO A 44 4.41 -1.57 -27.78
C PRO A 44 4.74 -2.63 -26.73
N ILE A 45 4.90 -2.21 -25.47
CA ILE A 45 5.10 -3.11 -24.33
C ILE A 45 3.75 -3.29 -23.61
N ARG A 46 3.36 -4.54 -23.39
CA ARG A 46 2.18 -4.91 -22.60
C ARG A 46 2.61 -5.28 -21.18
N ILE A 47 1.99 -4.64 -20.20
CA ILE A 47 2.19 -4.93 -18.78
C ILE A 47 1.00 -5.73 -18.23
N GLN A 48 1.32 -6.78 -17.47
CA GLN A 48 0.34 -7.59 -16.73
C GLN A 48 0.81 -7.73 -15.28
N TRP A 49 -0.11 -7.54 -14.35
CA TRP A 49 0.12 -7.76 -12.94
C TRP A 49 -0.53 -9.06 -12.48
N LEU A 50 0.22 -9.89 -11.77
CA LEU A 50 -0.26 -11.18 -11.26
C LEU A 50 -0.02 -11.24 -9.74
N LYS A 51 -0.95 -11.90 -9.04
CA LYS A 51 -0.83 -12.27 -7.64
C LYS A 51 -1.11 -13.77 -7.50
N ALA A 52 -0.19 -14.52 -6.89
CA ALA A 52 -0.29 -15.98 -6.76
C ALA A 52 -0.62 -16.68 -8.10
N GLY A 53 -0.03 -16.21 -9.22
CA GLY A 53 -0.22 -16.76 -10.56
C GLY A 53 -1.52 -16.34 -11.26
N ARG A 54 -2.38 -15.53 -10.63
CA ARG A 54 -3.62 -15.01 -11.22
C ARG A 54 -3.47 -13.55 -11.61
N GLU A 55 -3.98 -13.20 -12.78
CA GLU A 55 -3.97 -11.81 -13.23
C GLU A 55 -4.88 -10.95 -12.34
N ILE A 56 -4.31 -9.83 -11.87
CA ILE A 56 -5.05 -8.82 -11.11
C ILE A 56 -5.75 -7.92 -12.11
N LYS A 57 -7.02 -7.60 -11.85
CA LYS A 57 -7.80 -6.65 -12.64
C LYS A 57 -7.91 -5.32 -11.91
N PRO A 58 -7.98 -4.19 -12.62
CA PRO A 58 -8.24 -2.90 -11.99
C PRO A 58 -9.60 -2.91 -11.30
N SER A 59 -9.68 -2.22 -10.15
CA SER A 59 -10.88 -2.09 -9.33
C SER A 59 -10.84 -0.74 -8.59
N ASP A 60 -11.88 -0.41 -7.82
CA ASP A 60 -11.94 0.82 -7.01
C ASP A 60 -10.77 0.93 -6.02
N ARG A 61 -10.23 -0.24 -5.57
CA ARG A 61 -9.08 -0.34 -4.66
C ARG A 61 -7.74 -0.49 -5.38
N CYS A 62 -7.75 -0.96 -6.63
CA CYS A 62 -6.54 -1.35 -7.36
C CYS A 62 -6.45 -0.61 -8.68
N SER A 63 -5.40 0.17 -8.86
CA SER A 63 -5.10 0.90 -10.09
C SER A 63 -3.73 0.56 -10.64
N PHE A 64 -3.60 0.62 -11.96
CA PHE A 64 -2.35 0.41 -12.69
C PHE A 64 -2.05 1.62 -13.55
N SER A 65 -0.78 1.93 -13.66
CA SER A 65 -0.28 2.89 -14.65
C SER A 65 0.99 2.35 -15.31
N PHE A 66 1.15 2.72 -16.56
CA PHE A 66 2.37 2.46 -17.32
C PHE A 66 2.69 3.68 -18.17
N ALA A 67 3.80 4.33 -17.89
CA ALA A 67 4.27 5.50 -18.61
C ALA A 67 5.80 5.56 -18.59
N ASN A 68 6.40 5.95 -19.72
CA ASN A 68 7.86 6.12 -19.84
C ASN A 68 8.66 4.91 -19.32
N GLY A 69 8.21 3.69 -19.62
CA GLY A 69 8.85 2.47 -19.16
C GLY A 69 8.59 2.11 -17.69
N THR A 70 7.93 2.97 -16.91
CA THR A 70 7.62 2.71 -15.50
C THR A 70 6.23 2.14 -15.35
N ALA A 71 6.15 0.92 -14.81
CA ALA A 71 4.90 0.26 -14.45
C ALA A 71 4.67 0.40 -12.95
N VAL A 72 3.48 0.86 -12.58
CA VAL A 72 3.07 1.08 -11.19
C VAL A 72 1.77 0.35 -10.91
N LEU A 73 1.72 -0.34 -9.78
CA LEU A 73 0.50 -0.89 -9.19
C LEU A 73 0.27 -0.18 -7.86
N GLU A 74 -0.93 0.36 -7.67
CA GLU A 74 -1.37 0.95 -6.41
C GLU A 74 -2.60 0.20 -5.89
N LEU A 75 -2.55 -0.19 -4.62
CA LEU A 75 -3.64 -0.84 -3.90
C LEU A 75 -3.95 -0.04 -2.64
N LYS A 76 -5.21 0.38 -2.48
CA LYS A 76 -5.70 1.13 -1.32
C LYS A 76 -6.32 0.16 -0.30
N ASP A 77 -6.32 0.60 0.96
CA ASP A 77 -6.96 -0.13 2.08
C ASP A 77 -6.55 -1.61 2.10
N VAL A 78 -5.24 -1.85 2.17
CA VAL A 78 -4.71 -3.22 2.12
C VAL A 78 -5.16 -4.03 3.32
N ALA A 79 -5.59 -5.26 3.07
CA ALA A 79 -5.96 -6.24 4.08
C ALA A 79 -4.91 -7.36 4.14
N LYS A 80 -4.92 -8.16 5.20
CA LYS A 80 -4.01 -9.33 5.35
C LYS A 80 -4.07 -10.28 4.14
N ALA A 81 -5.23 -10.40 3.50
CA ALA A 81 -5.42 -11.19 2.28
C ALA A 81 -4.64 -10.65 1.07
N ASP A 82 -4.21 -9.39 1.10
CA ASP A 82 -3.42 -8.77 0.03
C ASP A 82 -1.93 -9.10 0.15
N ALA A 83 -1.47 -9.70 1.24
CA ALA A 83 -0.12 -10.24 1.35
C ALA A 83 0.13 -11.35 0.33
N GLY A 84 1.37 -11.51 -0.09
CA GLY A 84 1.78 -12.57 -1.00
C GLY A 84 2.78 -12.11 -2.06
N ASP A 85 2.96 -12.95 -3.08
CA ASP A 85 3.89 -12.72 -4.16
C ASP A 85 3.19 -12.02 -5.34
N TYR A 86 3.72 -10.85 -5.69
CA TYR A 86 3.27 -10.06 -6.83
C TYR A 86 4.28 -10.17 -7.96
N VAL A 87 3.78 -10.28 -9.18
CA VAL A 87 4.59 -10.37 -10.39
C VAL A 87 4.13 -9.32 -11.39
N CYS A 88 5.07 -8.52 -11.87
CA CYS A 88 4.90 -7.69 -13.04
C CYS A 88 5.47 -8.44 -14.24
N LYS A 89 4.68 -8.68 -15.27
CA LYS A 89 5.10 -9.28 -16.53
C LYS A 89 5.03 -8.23 -17.64
N ALA A 90 6.15 -8.02 -18.30
CA ALA A 90 6.24 -7.19 -19.49
C ALA A 90 6.38 -8.08 -20.73
N SER A 91 5.68 -7.78 -21.81
CA SER A 91 5.75 -8.55 -23.05
C SER A 91 5.61 -7.65 -24.28
N ASN A 92 6.30 -8.01 -25.35
CA ASN A 92 6.14 -7.46 -26.67
C ASN A 92 6.27 -8.56 -27.74
N VAL A 93 6.31 -8.20 -29.01
CA VAL A 93 6.45 -9.17 -30.11
C VAL A 93 7.79 -9.90 -30.14
N ALA A 94 8.82 -9.38 -29.47
CA ALA A 94 10.16 -9.97 -29.42
C ALA A 94 10.38 -10.91 -28.22
N GLY A 95 9.56 -10.81 -27.18
CA GLY A 95 9.69 -11.65 -25.99
C GLY A 95 8.96 -11.12 -24.77
N SER A 96 9.31 -11.66 -23.60
CA SER A 96 8.74 -11.24 -22.33
C SER A 96 9.76 -11.39 -21.21
N ASP A 97 9.60 -10.56 -20.15
CA ASP A 97 10.36 -10.62 -18.92
C ASP A 97 9.43 -10.46 -17.71
N THR A 98 9.89 -10.86 -16.53
CA THR A 98 9.10 -10.80 -15.29
C THR A 98 9.92 -10.26 -14.12
N SER A 99 9.26 -9.45 -13.29
CA SER A 99 9.81 -8.99 -12.02
C SER A 99 8.87 -9.40 -10.88
N LYS A 100 9.43 -9.87 -9.76
CA LYS A 100 8.67 -10.42 -8.63
C LYS A 100 8.99 -9.64 -7.36
N SER A 101 7.97 -9.52 -6.49
CA SER A 101 8.11 -8.91 -5.17
C SER A 101 7.25 -9.65 -4.15
N LYS A 102 7.76 -9.77 -2.94
CA LYS A 102 7.00 -10.26 -1.79
C LYS A 102 6.42 -9.08 -1.03
N VAL A 103 5.10 -9.08 -0.87
CA VAL A 103 4.38 -8.10 -0.07
C VAL A 103 4.00 -8.72 1.27
N THR A 104 4.42 -8.06 2.36
CA THR A 104 4.08 -8.45 3.72
C THR A 104 3.16 -7.39 4.33
N ILE A 105 2.06 -7.83 4.94
CA ILE A 105 1.12 -6.92 5.60
C ILE A 105 1.16 -7.19 7.09
N LYS A 106 1.53 -6.16 7.86
CA LYS A 106 1.48 -6.16 9.31
C LYS A 106 0.05 -5.87 9.75
N GLY A 107 -0.43 -6.61 10.77
CA GLY A 107 -1.70 -6.29 11.40
C GLY A 107 -1.70 -4.89 12.00
N THR A 108 -2.87 -4.31 12.15
CA THR A 108 -3.05 -3.02 12.82
C THR A 108 -2.48 -3.14 14.22
N ASP A 109 -1.57 -2.25 14.56
CA ASP A 109 -1.00 -2.21 15.91
C ASP A 109 -2.07 -1.70 16.86
N THR A 110 -2.70 -2.62 17.61
CA THR A 110 -3.76 -2.29 18.56
C THR A 110 -3.28 -1.35 19.66
N SER A 111 -1.97 -1.25 19.89
CA SER A 111 -1.39 -0.30 20.83
C SER A 111 -1.64 1.15 20.45
N LYS A 112 -1.67 1.49 19.16
CA LYS A 112 -2.01 2.85 18.68
C LYS A 112 -3.49 3.19 18.91
N LEU A 113 -4.40 2.22 18.71
CA LEU A 113 -5.84 2.39 18.98
C LEU A 113 -6.10 2.56 20.48
N LEU A 114 -5.45 1.77 21.33
CA LEU A 114 -5.54 1.87 22.79
C LEU A 114 -4.99 3.21 23.29
N PHE A 115 -3.87 3.69 22.74
CA PHE A 115 -3.30 5.00 23.09
C PHE A 115 -4.25 6.15 22.69
N GLY A 116 -4.87 6.10 21.50
CA GLY A 116 -5.87 7.09 21.05
C GLY A 116 -7.12 7.11 21.92
N LEU A 117 -7.64 5.94 22.34
CA LEU A 117 -8.78 5.82 23.25
C LEU A 117 -8.43 6.30 24.66
N SER A 118 -7.22 6.02 25.16
CA SER A 118 -6.73 6.52 26.45
C SER A 118 -6.65 8.05 26.45
N GLN A 119 -6.14 8.67 25.40
CA GLN A 119 -6.09 10.14 25.24
C GLN A 119 -7.50 10.74 25.23
N LEU A 120 -8.44 10.11 24.52
CA LEU A 120 -9.82 10.57 24.45
C LEU A 120 -10.53 10.49 25.82
N LEU A 121 -10.32 9.39 26.58
CA LEU A 121 -10.88 9.22 27.90
C LEU A 121 -10.31 10.26 28.90
N VAL A 122 -9.01 10.57 28.83
CA VAL A 122 -8.40 11.63 29.65
C VAL A 122 -9.04 12.99 29.32
N PHE A 123 -9.27 13.28 28.05
CA PHE A 123 -9.90 14.53 27.62
C PHE A 123 -11.35 14.64 28.12
N ILE A 124 -12.13 13.56 28.05
CA ILE A 124 -13.51 13.49 28.53
C ILE A 124 -13.54 13.66 30.07
N CYS A 125 -12.64 13.03 30.80
CA CYS A 125 -12.52 13.16 32.25
C CYS A 125 -12.15 14.60 32.67
N LEU A 126 -11.21 15.25 31.98
CA LEU A 126 -10.81 16.63 32.23
C LEU A 126 -11.96 17.61 31.90
N PHE A 127 -12.68 17.37 30.82
CA PHE A 127 -13.84 18.19 30.43
C PHE A 127 -14.99 18.06 31.43
N ALA A 128 -15.29 16.83 31.88
CA ALA A 128 -16.29 16.59 32.94
C ALA A 128 -15.88 17.23 34.25
N TYR A 129 -14.62 17.11 34.66
CA TYR A 129 -14.09 17.76 35.86
C TYR A 129 -14.20 19.28 35.79
N TYR A 130 -13.85 19.88 34.63
CA TYR A 130 -13.96 21.34 34.42
C TYR A 130 -15.40 21.82 34.54
N ASN A 131 -16.37 21.12 33.94
CA ASN A 131 -17.79 21.49 34.00
C ASN A 131 -18.38 21.32 35.41
N LEU A 132 -17.99 20.26 36.14
CA LEU A 132 -18.43 20.05 37.53
C LEU A 132 -17.86 21.10 38.47
N SER A 133 -16.58 21.47 38.29
CA SER A 133 -15.90 22.53 39.06
C SER A 133 -16.57 23.89 38.83
N LYS A 134 -16.97 24.19 37.59
CA LYS A 134 -17.63 25.44 37.23
C LYS A 134 -19.04 25.57 37.84
N ASN A 135 -19.71 24.45 38.08
CA ASN A 135 -21.06 24.41 38.69
C ASN A 135 -21.03 24.28 40.23
N GLY A 136 -19.89 24.49 40.86
CA GLY A 136 -19.76 24.52 42.33
C GLY A 136 -19.87 23.19 43.03
N ILE A 137 -19.82 22.08 42.30
CA ILE A 137 -19.84 20.74 42.87
C ILE A 137 -18.40 20.37 43.25
N ARG A 138 -18.08 20.46 44.56
CA ARG A 138 -16.81 19.98 45.11
C ARG A 138 -16.87 18.47 45.30
N PHE A 139 -16.17 17.74 44.48
CA PHE A 139 -15.87 16.33 44.78
C PHE A 139 -14.74 16.27 45.82
N LEU A 140 -15.05 15.71 46.93
CA LEU A 140 -14.06 15.30 47.97
C LEU A 140 -13.10 14.31 47.30
N GLU A 141 -11.82 14.68 47.22
CA GLU A 141 -10.63 13.85 47.00
C GLU A 141 -10.87 12.45 46.41
N LEU A 142 -11.11 12.37 45.11
CA LEU A 142 -10.74 11.21 44.33
C LEU A 142 -9.29 11.44 43.89
N SER A 143 -8.37 10.76 44.57
CA SER A 143 -6.96 10.80 44.21
C SER A 143 -6.81 10.44 42.72
N VAL A 144 -6.04 11.24 41.99
CA VAL A 144 -5.76 11.11 40.54
C VAL A 144 -5.16 9.73 40.16
N THR A 145 -4.88 8.89 41.12
CA THR A 145 -4.34 7.52 40.98
C THR A 145 -5.39 6.46 40.65
N ALA A 146 -6.67 6.72 40.91
CA ALA A 146 -7.72 5.71 40.73
C ALA A 146 -7.99 5.31 39.25
N PRO A 147 -7.96 6.24 38.24
CA PRO A 147 -8.18 5.84 36.86
C PRO A 147 -7.04 5.00 36.28
N LEU A 148 -5.80 5.18 36.73
CA LEU A 148 -4.66 4.40 36.23
C LEU A 148 -4.65 2.96 36.77
N GLN A 149 -5.11 2.73 38.00
CA GLN A 149 -5.21 1.37 38.54
C GLN A 149 -6.34 0.56 37.90
N PHE A 150 -7.43 1.19 37.49
CA PHE A 150 -8.53 0.51 36.82
C PHE A 150 -8.14 0.05 35.38
N ILE A 151 -7.28 0.80 34.70
CA ILE A 151 -6.77 0.45 33.35
C ILE A 151 -5.78 -0.71 33.45
N VAL A 152 -4.95 -0.77 34.49
CA VAL A 152 -3.98 -1.86 34.69
C VAL A 152 -4.66 -3.16 35.08
N SER A 153 -5.84 -3.12 35.69
CA SER A 153 -6.59 -4.31 36.09
C SER A 153 -7.44 -4.91 34.97
N LEU A 154 -7.54 -4.24 33.82
CA LEU A 154 -8.27 -4.66 32.61
C LEU A 154 -7.33 -5.13 31.48
N LEU A 155 -6.03 -5.05 31.68
CA LEU A 155 -4.97 -5.61 30.84
C LEU A 155 -4.44 -6.92 31.44
#